data_4e018f791a2f6ee59f951e531e9d2b09
#
_entry.id   4e018f791a2f6ee59f951e531e9d2b09
#
_cell.length_a   1.000
_cell.length_b   1.000
_cell.length_c   1.000
_cell.angle_alpha   90.00
_cell.angle_beta   90.00
_cell.angle_gamma   90.00
#
_symmetry.space_group_name_H-M   'P 1'
#
loop_
_entity.id
_entity.type
_entity.pdbx_description
1 polymer ?
#
loop_
_entity_poly.entity_id
_entity_poly.type
_entity_poly.pdbx_seq_one_letter_code
_entity_poly.pdbx_strand_id
1 'polypeptide(L)'
;MKPKSVAPQSAVMAVDRKLHNTWVYIKRHWQLYLLFLMPAVLLTLVFRYIPMGGVLIAFQKYNPFKGIWGSEWVGFKNFTRFLSSPDFMRYLINTLKLSVYGLLWGFPIPILLAFLLNRIKSNKIKQKVQLVLYMPNFISVIVLCGIVRVLLSVTGPVNGLFHTGINFMTLPEAFRPIYIISGIWQGAGWSSIMYTAALSNASQELKEAAMLDGANLIQQIRTVEWPAIKDMVVIQFILQAGNIMSIGFEKAYALQTDLNLNSAEIIATYVYKKGLLDGDHSFSTAVGLFNTVINVILLIAVNKVVAKMNDGQGL
;
A
#
# COMPACT_ATOMS: atom_id res chain seq x y z
N MET A 1 -34.66 22.42 18.81
CA MET A 1 -33.65 21.90 19.73
C MET A 1 -34.03 20.48 20.13
N LYS A 2 -33.29 19.46 19.62
CA LYS A 2 -33.50 18.07 20.08
C LYS A 2 -32.71 17.88 21.37
N PRO A 3 -33.26 17.27 22.41
CA PRO A 3 -32.55 17.03 23.66
C PRO A 3 -31.43 16.01 23.40
N LYS A 4 -30.21 16.32 23.86
CA LYS A 4 -29.09 15.36 23.88
C LYS A 4 -29.48 14.21 24.78
N SER A 5 -29.53 12.98 24.23
CA SER A 5 -29.77 11.78 25.04
C SER A 5 -28.58 11.59 25.99
N VAL A 6 -28.85 11.82 27.28
CA VAL A 6 -27.90 11.52 28.34
C VAL A 6 -27.84 9.99 28.48
N ALA A 7 -26.66 9.42 28.32
CA ALA A 7 -26.49 7.98 28.52
C ALA A 7 -26.96 7.56 29.91
N PRO A 8 -27.65 6.41 30.06
CA PRO A 8 -28.16 5.97 31.35
C PRO A 8 -27.02 5.78 32.35
N GLN A 9 -27.18 6.26 33.58
CA GLN A 9 -26.21 6.20 34.67
C GLN A 9 -25.59 4.78 34.86
N SER A 10 -26.39 3.74 34.59
CA SER A 10 -25.92 2.34 34.63
C SER A 10 -24.82 2.03 33.59
N ALA A 11 -24.88 2.66 32.42
CA ALA A 11 -23.85 2.47 31.39
C ALA A 11 -22.53 3.18 31.77
N VAL A 12 -22.60 4.36 32.37
CA VAL A 12 -21.44 5.10 32.88
C VAL A 12 -20.78 4.34 34.02
N MET A 13 -21.52 3.81 34.98
CA MET A 13 -20.98 2.99 36.08
C MET A 13 -20.36 1.67 35.58
N ALA A 14 -20.91 1.05 34.53
CA ALA A 14 -20.35 -0.16 33.96
C ALA A 14 -18.99 0.11 33.24
N VAL A 15 -18.88 1.25 32.57
CA VAL A 15 -17.61 1.68 31.93
C VAL A 15 -16.56 2.01 32.98
N ASP A 16 -16.92 2.74 34.04
CA ASP A 16 -16.01 3.08 35.15
C ASP A 16 -15.50 1.83 35.90
N ARG A 17 -16.38 0.85 36.14
CA ARG A 17 -16.00 -0.42 36.77
C ARG A 17 -15.04 -1.24 35.87
N LYS A 18 -15.27 -1.21 34.55
CA LYS A 18 -14.42 -1.89 33.57
C LYS A 18 -13.04 -1.22 33.47
N LEU A 19 -12.99 0.10 33.46
CA LEU A 19 -11.74 0.87 33.49
C LEU A 19 -10.96 0.67 34.77
N HIS A 20 -11.64 0.67 35.93
CA HIS A 20 -11.00 0.43 37.22
C HIS A 20 -10.38 -0.99 37.29
N ASN A 21 -11.09 -2.02 36.83
CA ASN A 21 -10.57 -3.39 36.76
C ASN A 21 -9.37 -3.49 35.82
N THR A 22 -9.38 -2.75 34.70
CA THR A 22 -8.25 -2.71 33.75
C THR A 22 -7.01 -2.09 34.38
N TRP A 23 -7.17 -0.98 35.12
CA TRP A 23 -6.05 -0.33 35.83
C TRP A 23 -5.44 -1.19 36.93
N VAL A 24 -6.27 -1.90 37.69
CA VAL A 24 -5.81 -2.85 38.71
C VAL A 24 -5.05 -4.00 38.06
N TYR A 25 -5.55 -4.50 36.93
CA TYR A 25 -4.88 -5.55 36.16
C TYR A 25 -3.51 -5.10 35.62
N ILE A 26 -3.46 -3.90 35.02
CA ILE A 26 -2.20 -3.31 34.52
C ILE A 26 -1.20 -3.10 35.66
N LYS A 27 -1.61 -2.57 36.80
CA LYS A 27 -0.74 -2.41 37.99
C LYS A 27 -0.21 -3.74 38.50
N ARG A 28 -1.01 -4.81 38.46
CA ARG A 28 -0.60 -6.14 38.91
C ARG A 28 0.38 -6.82 37.98
N HIS A 29 0.28 -6.50 36.66
CA HIS A 29 1.09 -7.16 35.61
C HIS A 29 2.02 -6.19 34.88
N TRP A 30 2.37 -5.05 35.51
CA TRP A 30 3.17 -3.99 34.88
C TRP A 30 4.53 -4.51 34.34
N GLN A 31 5.12 -5.52 34.98
CA GLN A 31 6.37 -6.13 34.52
C GLN A 31 6.23 -6.81 33.16
N LEU A 32 5.08 -7.45 32.86
CA LEU A 32 4.80 -8.06 31.56
C LEU A 32 4.65 -6.98 30.49
N TYR A 33 3.94 -5.89 30.79
CA TYR A 33 3.81 -4.77 29.87
C TYR A 33 5.17 -4.11 29.61
N LEU A 34 5.99 -3.94 30.65
CA LEU A 34 7.34 -3.39 30.52
C LEU A 34 8.23 -4.30 29.66
N LEU A 35 8.19 -5.61 29.88
CA LEU A 35 9.02 -6.56 29.17
C LEU A 35 8.63 -6.72 27.69
N PHE A 36 7.33 -6.77 27.38
CA PHE A 36 6.85 -7.06 26.02
C PHE A 36 6.51 -5.79 25.21
N LEU A 37 5.94 -4.76 25.84
CA LEU A 37 5.51 -3.55 25.14
C LEU A 37 6.63 -2.51 25.02
N MET A 38 7.42 -2.34 26.09
CA MET A 38 8.45 -1.29 26.15
C MET A 38 9.49 -1.38 25.02
N PRO A 39 10.05 -2.56 24.68
CA PRO A 39 10.99 -2.66 23.56
C PRO A 39 10.38 -2.19 22.24
N ALA A 40 9.15 -2.61 21.95
CA ALA A 40 8.45 -2.19 20.72
C ALA A 40 8.14 -0.71 20.69
N VAL A 41 7.68 -0.13 21.81
CA VAL A 41 7.42 1.31 21.96
C VAL A 41 8.73 2.10 21.81
N LEU A 42 9.79 1.66 22.48
CA LEU A 42 11.10 2.34 22.44
C LEU A 42 11.69 2.33 21.03
N LEU A 43 11.66 1.18 20.34
CA LEU A 43 12.09 1.10 18.95
C LEU A 43 11.24 2.03 18.04
N THR A 44 9.94 2.05 18.25
CA THR A 44 9.05 2.93 17.48
C THR A 44 9.37 4.40 17.73
N LEU A 45 9.56 4.80 18.98
CA LEU A 45 9.93 6.18 19.33
C LEU A 45 11.28 6.58 18.74
N VAL A 46 12.30 5.75 18.90
CA VAL A 46 13.65 6.04 18.43
C VAL A 46 13.73 6.09 16.91
N PHE A 47 13.15 5.10 16.21
CA PHE A 47 13.34 4.96 14.77
C PHE A 47 12.24 5.58 13.92
N ARG A 48 11.09 5.96 14.50
CA ARG A 48 10.00 6.62 13.76
C ARG A 48 9.74 8.04 14.24
N TYR A 49 9.58 8.26 15.56
CA TYR A 49 9.21 9.58 16.06
C TYR A 49 10.38 10.56 16.13
N ILE A 50 11.55 10.15 16.62
CA ILE A 50 12.72 11.05 16.66
C ILE A 50 13.10 11.56 15.26
N PRO A 51 13.17 10.72 14.21
CA PRO A 51 13.46 11.20 12.85
C PRO A 51 12.41 12.14 12.27
N MET A 52 11.17 12.17 12.79
CA MET A 52 10.16 13.14 12.34
C MET A 52 10.59 14.59 12.58
N GLY A 53 11.47 14.85 13.56
CA GLY A 53 12.11 16.17 13.72
C GLY A 53 12.87 16.62 12.47
N GLY A 54 13.33 15.69 11.64
CA GLY A 54 13.96 15.97 10.35
C GLY A 54 13.04 16.64 9.32
N VAL A 55 11.72 16.67 9.54
CA VAL A 55 10.78 17.44 8.70
C VAL A 55 11.14 18.92 8.65
N LEU A 56 11.77 19.47 9.70
CA LEU A 56 12.23 20.86 9.74
C LEU A 56 13.23 21.16 8.61
N ILE A 57 14.01 20.18 8.16
CA ILE A 57 14.97 20.30 7.05
C ILE A 57 14.27 20.76 5.76
N ALA A 58 13.00 20.42 5.55
CA ALA A 58 12.22 20.85 4.38
C ALA A 58 12.11 22.38 4.28
N PHE A 59 12.15 23.08 5.41
CA PHE A 59 11.99 24.53 5.51
C PHE A 59 13.31 25.28 5.69
N GLN A 60 14.44 24.57 5.61
CA GLN A 60 15.77 25.09 5.82
C GLN A 60 16.66 24.93 4.58
N LYS A 61 17.73 25.72 4.50
CA LYS A 61 18.91 25.43 3.71
C LYS A 61 19.85 24.61 4.59
N TYR A 62 19.58 23.30 4.64
CA TYR A 62 20.25 22.39 5.56
C TYR A 62 21.76 22.31 5.28
N ASN A 63 22.53 22.46 6.33
CA ASN A 63 23.97 22.27 6.31
C ASN A 63 24.31 21.14 7.31
N PRO A 64 24.85 20.00 6.87
CA PRO A 64 25.20 18.88 7.74
C PRO A 64 26.15 19.25 8.89
N PHE A 65 27.05 20.20 8.66
CA PHE A 65 28.00 20.66 9.71
C PHE A 65 27.36 21.51 10.80
N LYS A 66 26.26 22.20 10.50
CA LYS A 66 25.53 23.05 11.46
C LYS A 66 24.35 22.30 12.11
N GLY A 67 23.98 21.17 11.55
CA GLY A 67 22.83 20.41 12.00
C GLY A 67 21.49 21.12 11.75
N ILE A 68 20.40 20.53 12.25
CA ILE A 68 19.02 21.07 12.09
C ILE A 68 18.90 22.45 12.80
N TRP A 69 19.45 22.59 13.99
CA TRP A 69 19.28 23.80 14.79
C TRP A 69 20.13 24.98 14.34
N GLY A 70 21.22 24.73 13.62
CA GLY A 70 22.13 25.77 13.11
C GLY A 70 21.95 26.10 11.63
N SER A 71 21.03 25.44 10.94
CA SER A 71 20.77 25.65 9.51
C SER A 71 19.87 26.86 9.27
N GLU A 72 20.08 27.58 8.17
CA GLU A 72 19.33 28.77 7.78
C GLU A 72 17.88 28.42 7.44
N TRP A 73 16.92 29.15 8.01
CA TRP A 73 15.49 28.98 7.71
C TRP A 73 15.11 29.71 6.42
N VAL A 74 14.61 28.98 5.42
CA VAL A 74 14.22 29.52 4.11
C VAL A 74 12.71 29.41 3.82
N GLY A 75 11.93 28.92 4.79
CA GLY A 75 10.48 28.76 4.65
C GLY A 75 10.09 27.82 3.52
N PHE A 76 9.17 28.22 2.69
CA PHE A 76 8.63 27.40 1.59
C PHE A 76 9.48 27.38 0.31
N LYS A 77 10.68 27.92 0.29
CA LYS A 77 11.53 28.05 -0.89
C LYS A 77 11.79 26.70 -1.59
N ASN A 78 12.01 25.63 -0.83
CA ASN A 78 12.23 24.29 -1.39
C ASN A 78 10.97 23.72 -2.07
N PHE A 79 9.79 24.03 -1.54
CA PHE A 79 8.50 23.62 -2.12
C PHE A 79 8.22 24.40 -3.42
N THR A 80 8.42 25.73 -3.41
CA THR A 80 8.22 26.52 -4.64
C THR A 80 9.18 26.10 -5.73
N ARG A 81 10.44 25.80 -5.40
CA ARG A 81 11.42 25.25 -6.35
C ARG A 81 10.95 23.94 -6.98
N PHE A 82 10.33 23.05 -6.21
CA PHE A 82 9.77 21.81 -6.73
C PHE A 82 8.58 22.05 -7.66
N LEU A 83 7.61 22.84 -7.20
CA LEU A 83 6.39 23.14 -7.97
C LEU A 83 6.66 23.91 -9.26
N SER A 84 7.70 24.76 -9.28
CA SER A 84 8.14 25.52 -10.45
C SER A 84 9.12 24.75 -11.34
N SER A 85 9.46 23.49 -10.99
CA SER A 85 10.34 22.68 -11.82
C SER A 85 9.65 22.33 -13.15
N PRO A 86 10.34 22.45 -14.30
CA PRO A 86 9.79 22.08 -15.60
C PRO A 86 9.27 20.65 -15.66
N ASP A 87 9.90 19.74 -14.91
CA ASP A 87 9.59 18.32 -14.89
C ASP A 87 8.57 17.92 -13.81
N PHE A 88 8.13 18.86 -12.95
CA PHE A 88 7.19 18.58 -11.86
C PHE A 88 5.94 17.83 -12.36
N MET A 89 5.32 18.34 -13.42
CA MET A 89 4.09 17.73 -13.96
C MET A 89 4.36 16.32 -14.50
N ARG A 90 5.52 16.07 -15.10
CA ARG A 90 5.92 14.74 -15.58
C ARG A 90 6.02 13.74 -14.42
N TYR A 91 6.72 14.09 -13.34
CA TYR A 91 6.87 13.21 -12.16
C TYR A 91 5.53 12.95 -11.48
N LEU A 92 4.72 13.98 -11.33
CA LEU A 92 3.38 13.86 -10.75
C LEU A 92 2.48 12.92 -11.59
N ILE A 93 2.41 13.15 -12.90
CA ILE A 93 1.59 12.36 -13.82
C ILE A 93 2.09 10.91 -13.87
N ASN A 94 3.40 10.68 -13.93
CA ASN A 94 3.95 9.33 -13.92
C ASN A 94 3.63 8.59 -12.62
N THR A 95 3.77 9.26 -11.47
CA THR A 95 3.40 8.70 -10.16
C THR A 95 1.92 8.34 -10.13
N LEU A 96 1.04 9.26 -10.51
CA LEU A 96 -0.41 9.04 -10.52
C LEU A 96 -0.82 7.93 -11.50
N LYS A 97 -0.32 7.95 -12.74
CA LYS A 97 -0.64 6.91 -13.73
C LYS A 97 -0.21 5.53 -13.26
N LEU A 98 1.00 5.41 -12.73
CA LEU A 98 1.51 4.12 -12.25
C LEU A 98 0.70 3.60 -11.06
N SER A 99 0.32 4.50 -10.14
CA SER A 99 -0.53 4.18 -8.98
C SER A 99 -1.94 3.78 -9.37
N VAL A 100 -2.58 4.58 -10.21
CA VAL A 100 -3.96 4.31 -10.65
C VAL A 100 -4.03 2.98 -11.42
N TYR A 101 -3.09 2.75 -12.33
CA TYR A 101 -3.04 1.46 -13.04
C TYR A 101 -2.69 0.30 -12.08
N GLY A 102 -1.80 0.52 -11.12
CA GLY A 102 -1.51 -0.46 -10.07
C GLY A 102 -2.75 -0.81 -9.24
N LEU A 103 -3.55 0.20 -8.88
CA LEU A 103 -4.80 -0.01 -8.16
C LEU A 103 -5.86 -0.70 -9.05
N LEU A 104 -6.07 -0.23 -10.28
CA LEU A 104 -7.09 -0.77 -11.19
C LEU A 104 -6.87 -2.25 -11.53
N TRP A 105 -5.62 -2.63 -11.77
CA TRP A 105 -5.29 -4.01 -12.17
C TRP A 105 -4.83 -4.87 -10.98
N GLY A 106 -4.07 -4.30 -10.06
CA GLY A 106 -3.51 -5.02 -8.91
C GLY A 106 -4.52 -5.31 -7.82
N PHE A 107 -5.52 -4.44 -7.60
CA PHE A 107 -6.51 -4.61 -6.55
C PHE A 107 -7.56 -5.73 -6.83
N PRO A 108 -8.16 -5.84 -8.02
CA PRO A 108 -9.16 -6.88 -8.29
C PRO A 108 -8.58 -8.30 -8.38
N ILE A 109 -7.34 -8.46 -8.85
CA ILE A 109 -6.76 -9.79 -9.11
C ILE A 109 -6.65 -10.66 -7.86
N PRO A 110 -6.17 -10.18 -6.69
CA PRO A 110 -6.19 -10.96 -5.44
C PRO A 110 -7.59 -11.42 -5.02
N ILE A 111 -8.61 -10.60 -5.25
CA ILE A 111 -10.00 -10.92 -4.94
C ILE A 111 -10.49 -12.04 -5.85
N LEU A 112 -10.22 -11.93 -7.16
CA LEU A 112 -10.54 -12.99 -8.13
C LEU A 112 -9.83 -14.30 -7.80
N LEU A 113 -8.54 -14.24 -7.44
CA LEU A 113 -7.78 -15.41 -7.00
C LEU A 113 -8.40 -16.07 -5.76
N ALA A 114 -8.87 -15.27 -4.79
CA ALA A 114 -9.53 -15.80 -3.59
C ALA A 114 -10.82 -16.54 -3.94
N PHE A 115 -11.67 -16.01 -4.84
CA PHE A 115 -12.85 -16.70 -5.31
C PHE A 115 -12.51 -18.01 -6.06
N LEU A 116 -11.49 -18.00 -6.93
CA LEU A 116 -11.04 -19.19 -7.64
C LEU A 116 -10.51 -20.26 -6.67
N LEU A 117 -9.67 -19.87 -5.70
CA LEU A 117 -9.16 -20.77 -4.67
C LEU A 117 -10.27 -21.37 -3.81
N ASN A 118 -11.35 -20.60 -3.57
CA ASN A 118 -12.49 -21.09 -2.80
C ASN A 118 -13.31 -22.15 -3.53
N ARG A 119 -13.14 -22.34 -4.86
CA ARG A 119 -13.78 -23.37 -5.67
C ARG A 119 -13.06 -24.71 -5.63
N ILE A 120 -11.81 -24.75 -5.21
CA ILE A 120 -11.03 -25.98 -5.15
C ILE A 120 -11.55 -26.84 -3.99
N LYS A 121 -12.24 -27.95 -4.32
CA LYS A 121 -12.82 -28.86 -3.34
C LYS A 121 -11.78 -29.65 -2.55
N SER A 122 -10.69 -30.06 -3.22
CA SER A 122 -9.63 -30.83 -2.58
C SER A 122 -8.66 -29.95 -1.82
N ASN A 123 -8.60 -30.09 -0.49
CA ASN A 123 -7.68 -29.35 0.34
C ASN A 123 -6.20 -29.55 -0.05
N LYS A 124 -5.83 -30.76 -0.49
CA LYS A 124 -4.47 -31.05 -0.95
C LYS A 124 -4.09 -30.27 -2.21
N ILE A 125 -5.02 -30.19 -3.16
CA ILE A 125 -4.83 -29.41 -4.40
C ILE A 125 -4.81 -27.94 -4.07
N LYS A 126 -5.74 -27.45 -3.26
CA LYS A 126 -5.82 -26.06 -2.82
C LYS A 126 -4.50 -25.59 -2.20
N GLN A 127 -3.94 -26.35 -1.26
CA GLN A 127 -2.66 -26.05 -0.62
C GLN A 127 -1.50 -25.97 -1.62
N LYS A 128 -1.42 -26.91 -2.57
CA LYS A 128 -0.38 -26.89 -3.62
C LYS A 128 -0.50 -25.65 -4.51
N VAL A 129 -1.73 -25.31 -4.96
CA VAL A 129 -1.97 -24.10 -5.76
C VAL A 129 -1.64 -22.85 -4.98
N GLN A 130 -2.04 -22.76 -3.71
CA GLN A 130 -1.69 -21.66 -2.82
C GLN A 130 -0.17 -21.51 -2.67
N LEU A 131 0.56 -22.61 -2.46
CA LEU A 131 2.02 -22.57 -2.34
C LEU A 131 2.66 -21.94 -3.59
N VAL A 132 2.25 -22.39 -4.78
CA VAL A 132 2.76 -21.87 -6.06
C VAL A 132 2.44 -20.38 -6.23
N LEU A 133 1.21 -19.95 -5.87
CA LEU A 133 0.79 -18.55 -5.99
C LEU A 133 1.47 -17.63 -4.97
N TYR A 134 1.83 -18.16 -3.79
CA TYR A 134 2.44 -17.34 -2.73
C TYR A 134 3.96 -17.24 -2.86
N MET A 135 4.59 -18.23 -3.48
CA MET A 135 6.05 -18.32 -3.62
C MET A 135 6.71 -17.07 -4.24
N PRO A 136 6.16 -16.43 -5.29
CA PRO A 136 6.78 -15.23 -5.88
C PRO A 136 6.93 -14.06 -4.90
N ASN A 137 6.09 -13.96 -3.88
CA ASN A 137 6.17 -12.89 -2.89
C ASN A 137 7.46 -12.91 -2.05
N PHE A 138 8.12 -14.06 -1.94
CA PHE A 138 9.38 -14.21 -1.21
C PHE A 138 10.62 -13.84 -2.05
N ILE A 139 10.44 -13.58 -3.34
CA ILE A 139 11.52 -13.09 -4.21
C ILE A 139 11.76 -11.61 -3.89
N SER A 140 13.01 -11.22 -3.64
CA SER A 140 13.32 -9.81 -3.43
C SER A 140 13.00 -8.98 -4.69
N VAL A 141 12.63 -7.71 -4.49
CA VAL A 141 12.28 -6.80 -5.59
C VAL A 141 13.44 -6.68 -6.59
N ILE A 142 14.69 -6.64 -6.11
CA ILE A 142 15.87 -6.52 -6.98
C ILE A 142 16.04 -7.78 -7.84
N VAL A 143 15.89 -8.98 -7.25
CA VAL A 143 15.95 -10.24 -7.99
C VAL A 143 14.81 -10.32 -9.01
N LEU A 144 13.60 -9.93 -8.64
CA LEU A 144 12.47 -9.83 -9.57
C LEU A 144 12.81 -8.94 -10.78
N CYS A 145 13.34 -7.74 -10.52
CA CYS A 145 13.73 -6.82 -11.60
C CYS A 145 14.83 -7.41 -12.47
N GLY A 146 15.79 -8.15 -11.90
CA GLY A 146 16.80 -8.88 -12.64
C GLY A 146 16.21 -9.95 -13.56
N ILE A 147 15.28 -10.76 -13.04
CA ILE A 147 14.55 -11.77 -13.83
C ILE A 147 13.79 -11.10 -14.97
N VAL A 148 13.07 -10.03 -14.71
CA VAL A 148 12.31 -9.29 -15.73
C VAL A 148 13.24 -8.74 -16.82
N ARG A 149 14.38 -8.17 -16.44
CA ARG A 149 15.39 -7.67 -17.41
C ARG A 149 15.91 -8.79 -18.31
N VAL A 150 16.23 -9.96 -17.76
CA VAL A 150 16.71 -11.11 -18.54
C VAL A 150 15.63 -11.63 -19.48
N LEU A 151 14.40 -11.80 -18.99
CA LEU A 151 13.27 -12.29 -19.78
C LEU A 151 12.93 -11.37 -20.97
N LEU A 152 13.03 -10.05 -20.77
CA LEU A 152 12.65 -9.01 -21.73
C LEU A 152 13.84 -8.41 -22.50
N SER A 153 15.05 -8.98 -22.34
CA SER A 153 16.23 -8.57 -23.09
C SER A 153 16.12 -8.96 -24.58
N VAL A 154 16.91 -8.33 -25.43
CA VAL A 154 16.91 -8.61 -26.88
C VAL A 154 17.10 -10.10 -27.20
N THR A 155 17.99 -10.77 -26.45
CA THR A 155 18.24 -12.21 -26.58
C THR A 155 17.44 -13.06 -25.59
N GLY A 156 16.49 -12.44 -24.89
CA GLY A 156 15.71 -13.10 -23.84
C GLY A 156 14.62 -14.04 -24.38
N PRO A 157 14.09 -14.92 -23.50
CA PRO A 157 13.11 -15.92 -23.89
C PRO A 157 11.83 -15.34 -24.55
N VAL A 158 11.40 -14.15 -24.13
CA VAL A 158 10.23 -13.49 -24.71
C VAL A 158 10.47 -13.13 -26.19
N ASN A 159 11.60 -12.51 -26.48
CA ASN A 159 11.99 -12.21 -27.86
C ASN A 159 12.20 -13.48 -28.70
N GLY A 160 12.78 -14.54 -28.12
CA GLY A 160 12.92 -15.83 -28.78
C GLY A 160 11.60 -16.46 -29.15
N LEU A 161 10.58 -16.38 -28.27
CA LEU A 161 9.25 -16.94 -28.50
C LEU A 161 8.47 -16.20 -29.60
N PHE A 162 8.56 -14.87 -29.61
CA PHE A 162 7.82 -14.01 -30.56
C PHE A 162 8.66 -13.64 -31.79
N HIS A 163 9.88 -14.15 -31.91
CA HIS A 163 10.82 -13.83 -33.00
C HIS A 163 11.02 -12.32 -33.22
N THR A 164 11.05 -11.56 -32.13
CA THR A 164 11.28 -10.10 -32.14
C THR A 164 12.67 -9.79 -31.59
N GLY A 165 13.24 -8.68 -32.01
CA GLY A 165 14.56 -8.20 -31.51
C GLY A 165 14.39 -6.93 -30.65
N ILE A 166 13.29 -6.81 -29.91
CA ILE A 166 12.91 -5.58 -29.20
C ILE A 166 13.57 -5.55 -27.82
N ASN A 167 14.21 -4.44 -27.49
CA ASN A 167 14.62 -4.18 -26.12
C ASN A 167 13.48 -3.51 -25.35
N PHE A 168 12.62 -4.31 -24.72
CA PHE A 168 11.44 -3.81 -23.99
C PHE A 168 11.82 -2.87 -22.84
N MET A 169 13.01 -3.02 -22.25
CA MET A 169 13.44 -2.18 -21.14
C MET A 169 13.79 -0.74 -21.55
N THR A 170 14.02 -0.49 -22.82
CA THR A 170 14.34 0.84 -23.34
C THR A 170 13.11 1.59 -23.85
N LEU A 171 11.97 0.92 -23.96
CA LEU A 171 10.73 1.52 -24.45
C LEU A 171 9.97 2.22 -23.29
N PRO A 172 9.72 3.54 -23.38
CA PRO A 172 8.95 4.26 -22.38
C PRO A 172 7.54 3.69 -22.17
N GLU A 173 6.89 3.24 -23.24
CA GLU A 173 5.53 2.68 -23.22
C GLU A 173 5.46 1.34 -22.51
N ALA A 174 6.52 0.54 -22.58
CA ALA A 174 6.60 -0.78 -21.99
C ALA A 174 6.82 -0.72 -20.45
N PHE A 175 7.36 0.36 -19.93
CA PHE A 175 7.70 0.47 -18.50
C PHE A 175 6.49 0.21 -17.59
N ARG A 176 5.36 0.86 -17.84
CA ARG A 176 4.17 0.75 -16.97
C ARG A 176 3.57 -0.67 -16.98
N PRO A 177 3.30 -1.30 -18.13
CA PRO A 177 2.88 -2.70 -18.18
C PRO A 177 3.85 -3.65 -17.47
N ILE A 178 5.15 -3.52 -17.71
CA ILE A 178 6.19 -4.34 -17.07
C ILE A 178 6.12 -4.19 -15.54
N TYR A 179 6.08 -2.95 -15.06
CA TYR A 179 5.98 -2.66 -13.63
C TYR A 179 4.75 -3.29 -12.99
N ILE A 180 3.58 -3.13 -13.62
CA ILE A 180 2.31 -3.59 -13.07
C ILE A 180 2.18 -5.11 -13.13
N ILE A 181 2.42 -5.72 -14.29
CA ILE A 181 2.29 -7.18 -14.48
C ILE A 181 3.24 -7.92 -13.55
N SER A 182 4.51 -7.50 -13.50
CA SER A 182 5.48 -8.13 -12.61
C SER A 182 5.11 -7.95 -11.12
N GLY A 183 4.48 -6.81 -10.74
CA GLY A 183 3.98 -6.59 -9.38
C GLY A 183 2.79 -7.46 -9.02
N ILE A 184 1.87 -7.62 -9.95
CA ILE A 184 0.71 -8.52 -9.79
C ILE A 184 1.20 -9.96 -9.63
N TRP A 185 2.11 -10.41 -10.50
CA TRP A 185 2.67 -11.76 -10.41
C TRP A 185 3.35 -12.00 -9.06
N GLN A 186 4.12 -11.03 -8.57
CA GLN A 186 4.81 -11.13 -7.29
C GLN A 186 3.84 -11.13 -6.10
N GLY A 187 2.85 -10.23 -6.07
CA GLY A 187 2.10 -9.90 -4.86
C GLY A 187 0.66 -10.43 -4.80
N ALA A 188 0.03 -10.74 -5.93
CA ALA A 188 -1.40 -11.04 -5.95
C ALA A 188 -1.78 -12.30 -5.17
N GLY A 189 -0.94 -13.35 -5.25
CA GLY A 189 -1.14 -14.57 -4.47
C GLY A 189 -1.13 -14.28 -2.97
N TRP A 190 -0.12 -13.59 -2.49
CA TRP A 190 0.00 -13.21 -1.07
C TRP A 190 -1.17 -12.35 -0.60
N SER A 191 -1.54 -11.32 -1.37
CA SER A 191 -2.67 -10.45 -1.06
C SER A 191 -4.01 -11.19 -1.06
N SER A 192 -4.14 -12.31 -1.79
CA SER A 192 -5.35 -13.14 -1.80
C SER A 192 -5.60 -13.89 -0.48
N ILE A 193 -4.60 -14.03 0.39
CA ILE A 193 -4.72 -14.76 1.68
C ILE A 193 -5.80 -14.13 2.55
N MET A 194 -5.82 -12.79 2.65
CA MET A 194 -6.78 -12.09 3.49
C MET A 194 -8.22 -12.31 3.03
N TYR A 195 -8.45 -12.25 1.70
CA TYR A 195 -9.77 -12.51 1.13
C TYR A 195 -10.16 -13.97 1.24
N THR A 196 -9.21 -14.90 1.07
CA THR A 196 -9.45 -16.34 1.25
C THR A 196 -9.82 -16.68 2.70
N ALA A 197 -9.16 -16.04 3.67
CA ALA A 197 -9.50 -16.17 5.09
C ALA A 197 -10.89 -15.60 5.39
N ALA A 198 -11.23 -14.44 4.85
CA ALA A 198 -12.57 -13.86 5.01
C ALA A 198 -13.66 -14.76 4.36
N LEU A 199 -13.40 -15.36 3.19
CA LEU A 199 -14.30 -16.30 2.54
C LEU A 199 -14.52 -17.58 3.35
N SER A 200 -13.58 -18.01 4.18
CA SER A 200 -13.76 -19.17 5.05
C SER A 200 -14.78 -18.95 6.16
N ASN A 201 -15.11 -17.70 6.47
CA ASN A 201 -16.16 -17.32 7.43
C ASN A 201 -17.55 -17.23 6.78
N ALA A 202 -17.65 -17.35 5.43
CA ALA A 202 -18.95 -17.38 4.75
C ALA A 202 -19.75 -18.62 5.17
N SER A 203 -21.03 -18.44 5.47
CA SER A 203 -21.90 -19.55 5.90
C SER A 203 -21.98 -20.61 4.82
N GLN A 204 -21.58 -21.83 5.19
CA GLN A 204 -21.70 -22.99 4.32
C GLN A 204 -23.16 -23.35 4.06
N GLU A 205 -24.04 -23.13 5.07
CA GLU A 205 -25.47 -23.37 4.96
C GLU A 205 -26.13 -22.48 3.90
N LEU A 206 -25.76 -21.18 3.87
CA LEU A 206 -26.26 -20.25 2.84
C LEU A 206 -25.76 -20.65 1.45
N LYS A 207 -24.56 -21.18 1.34
CA LYS A 207 -24.01 -21.65 0.07
C LYS A 207 -24.74 -22.89 -0.43
N GLU A 208 -25.03 -23.82 0.45
CA GLU A 208 -25.79 -25.03 0.14
C GLU A 208 -27.25 -24.71 -0.21
N ALA A 209 -27.89 -23.81 0.52
CA ALA A 209 -29.23 -23.32 0.20
C ALA A 209 -29.28 -22.68 -1.19
N ALA A 210 -28.31 -21.79 -1.51
CA ALA A 210 -28.23 -21.18 -2.83
C ALA A 210 -28.04 -22.22 -3.94
N MET A 211 -27.29 -23.31 -3.70
CA MET A 211 -27.14 -24.40 -4.66
C MET A 211 -28.45 -25.18 -4.85
N LEU A 212 -29.22 -25.43 -3.79
CA LEU A 212 -30.52 -26.10 -3.87
C LEU A 212 -31.54 -25.25 -4.64
N ASP A 213 -31.46 -23.91 -4.50
CA ASP A 213 -32.26 -22.94 -5.25
C ASP A 213 -31.81 -22.80 -6.72
N GLY A 214 -30.84 -23.60 -7.19
CA GLY A 214 -30.35 -23.59 -8.56
C GLY A 214 -29.44 -22.39 -8.91
N ALA A 215 -28.89 -21.68 -7.91
CA ALA A 215 -28.02 -20.54 -8.14
C ALA A 215 -26.74 -20.95 -8.90
N ASN A 216 -26.47 -20.27 -10.01
CA ASN A 216 -25.22 -20.42 -10.73
C ASN A 216 -24.04 -19.82 -9.97
N LEU A 217 -22.82 -20.03 -10.46
CA LEU A 217 -21.57 -19.60 -9.81
C LEU A 217 -21.55 -18.11 -9.51
N ILE A 218 -21.96 -17.27 -10.44
CA ILE A 218 -21.94 -15.81 -10.30
C ILE A 218 -22.98 -15.37 -9.25
N GLN A 219 -24.14 -16.03 -9.22
CA GLN A 219 -25.18 -15.79 -8.23
C GLN A 219 -24.67 -16.16 -6.82
N GLN A 220 -24.03 -17.32 -6.64
CA GLN A 220 -23.44 -17.70 -5.35
C GLN A 220 -22.37 -16.70 -4.87
N ILE A 221 -21.51 -16.23 -5.78
CA ILE A 221 -20.53 -15.18 -5.46
C ILE A 221 -21.25 -13.92 -5.00
N ARG A 222 -22.24 -13.45 -5.74
CA ARG A 222 -22.94 -12.18 -5.47
C ARG A 222 -23.76 -12.21 -4.19
N THR A 223 -24.43 -13.34 -3.89
CA THR A 223 -25.39 -13.43 -2.77
C THR A 223 -24.77 -13.91 -1.47
N VAL A 224 -23.72 -14.73 -1.52
CA VAL A 224 -23.12 -15.34 -0.34
C VAL A 224 -21.68 -14.89 -0.11
N GLU A 225 -20.82 -15.00 -1.14
CA GLU A 225 -19.39 -14.82 -0.95
C GLU A 225 -18.97 -13.36 -0.93
N TRP A 226 -19.54 -12.53 -1.83
CA TRP A 226 -19.23 -11.10 -1.87
C TRP A 226 -19.64 -10.37 -0.57
N PRO A 227 -20.86 -10.56 -0.02
CA PRO A 227 -21.20 -9.97 1.27
C PRO A 227 -20.24 -10.37 2.40
N ALA A 228 -19.75 -11.61 2.40
CA ALA A 228 -18.83 -12.09 3.42
C ALA A 228 -17.44 -11.40 3.40
N ILE A 229 -17.00 -10.89 2.24
CA ILE A 229 -15.69 -10.20 2.11
C ILE A 229 -15.79 -8.70 1.90
N LYS A 230 -16.99 -8.15 1.68
CA LYS A 230 -17.21 -6.76 1.30
C LYS A 230 -16.49 -5.78 2.22
N ASP A 231 -16.61 -5.95 3.53
CA ASP A 231 -16.00 -5.03 4.50
C ASP A 231 -14.47 -5.07 4.42
N MET A 232 -13.88 -6.26 4.26
CA MET A 232 -12.44 -6.42 4.05
C MET A 232 -11.99 -5.74 2.76
N VAL A 233 -12.76 -5.91 1.68
CA VAL A 233 -12.47 -5.26 0.38
C VAL A 233 -12.51 -3.74 0.52
N VAL A 234 -13.51 -3.20 1.21
CA VAL A 234 -13.66 -1.76 1.46
C VAL A 234 -12.46 -1.21 2.23
N ILE A 235 -12.10 -1.83 3.35
CA ILE A 235 -10.96 -1.41 4.17
C ILE A 235 -9.67 -1.44 3.34
N GLN A 236 -9.41 -2.53 2.62
CA GLN A 236 -8.21 -2.65 1.78
C GLN A 236 -8.17 -1.63 0.65
N PHE A 237 -9.32 -1.33 0.04
CA PHE A 237 -9.43 -0.30 -0.99
C PHE A 237 -9.09 1.09 -0.44
N ILE A 238 -9.64 1.46 0.72
CA ILE A 238 -9.35 2.76 1.36
C ILE A 238 -7.85 2.88 1.67
N LEU A 239 -7.25 1.83 2.25
CA LEU A 239 -5.82 1.83 2.58
C LEU A 239 -4.93 1.94 1.35
N GLN A 240 -5.22 1.20 0.27
CA GLN A 240 -4.44 1.26 -0.97
C GLN A 240 -4.64 2.57 -1.71
N ALA A 241 -5.87 3.06 -1.82
CA ALA A 241 -6.18 4.33 -2.47
C ALA A 241 -5.62 5.53 -1.67
N GLY A 242 -5.59 5.45 -0.33
CA GLY A 242 -4.96 6.46 0.52
C GLY A 242 -3.45 6.55 0.34
N ASN A 243 -2.80 5.47 -0.10
CA ASN A 243 -1.35 5.42 -0.34
C ASN A 243 -0.98 5.56 -1.83
N ILE A 244 -1.86 6.14 -2.63
CA ILE A 244 -1.74 6.19 -4.10
C ILE A 244 -0.46 6.90 -4.59
N MET A 245 0.08 7.85 -3.81
CA MET A 245 1.33 8.54 -4.12
C MET A 245 2.59 7.81 -3.60
N SER A 246 2.42 6.74 -2.80
CA SER A 246 3.52 5.96 -2.20
C SER A 246 3.85 4.73 -3.03
N ILE A 247 4.30 4.94 -4.26
CA ILE A 247 4.75 3.86 -5.13
C ILE A 247 6.12 3.34 -4.66
N GLY A 248 6.31 2.02 -4.76
CA GLY A 248 7.57 1.38 -4.41
C GLY A 248 8.76 1.94 -5.20
N PHE A 249 9.61 2.70 -4.51
CA PHE A 249 10.82 3.29 -5.05
C PHE A 249 11.76 2.25 -5.67
N GLU A 250 12.05 1.17 -4.92
CA GLU A 250 13.05 0.17 -5.29
C GLU A 250 12.80 -0.45 -6.65
N LYS A 251 11.55 -0.84 -6.90
CA LYS A 251 11.15 -1.47 -8.17
C LYS A 251 11.19 -0.49 -9.33
N ALA A 252 10.66 0.72 -9.13
CA ALA A 252 10.68 1.75 -10.16
C ALA A 252 12.12 2.11 -10.53
N TYR A 253 12.99 2.31 -9.54
CA TYR A 253 14.40 2.62 -9.75
C TYR A 253 15.16 1.49 -10.42
N ALA A 254 14.94 0.23 -9.99
CA ALA A 254 15.61 -0.93 -10.57
C ALA A 254 15.20 -1.23 -12.03
N LEU A 255 14.00 -0.81 -12.46
CA LEU A 255 13.54 -0.97 -13.85
C LEU A 255 13.82 0.25 -14.73
N GLN A 256 14.32 1.37 -14.17
CA GLN A 256 14.70 2.55 -14.95
C GLN A 256 15.91 2.29 -15.84
N THR A 257 15.90 2.92 -17.00
CA THR A 257 17.02 3.09 -17.92
C THR A 257 16.98 4.52 -18.44
N ASP A 258 18.10 5.06 -18.95
CA ASP A 258 18.14 6.43 -19.46
C ASP A 258 17.10 6.68 -20.58
N LEU A 259 16.78 5.63 -21.35
CA LEU A 259 15.85 5.72 -22.48
C LEU A 259 14.37 5.68 -22.06
N ASN A 260 14.04 5.10 -20.89
CA ASN A 260 12.65 5.00 -20.43
C ASN A 260 12.26 6.04 -19.36
N LEU A 261 13.17 6.94 -18.94
CA LEU A 261 12.97 7.91 -17.87
C LEU A 261 11.71 8.77 -18.05
N ASN A 262 11.33 9.09 -19.29
CA ASN A 262 10.11 9.86 -19.55
C ASN A 262 8.84 9.24 -18.93
N SER A 263 8.74 7.91 -18.87
CA SER A 263 7.62 7.18 -18.27
C SER A 263 7.93 6.58 -16.91
N ALA A 264 9.21 6.35 -16.60
CA ALA A 264 9.65 5.61 -15.44
C ALA A 264 9.99 6.49 -14.23
N GLU A 265 10.32 7.78 -14.46
CA GLU A 265 10.70 8.66 -13.37
C GLU A 265 9.47 9.14 -12.62
N ILE A 266 9.41 8.75 -11.36
CA ILE A 266 8.34 9.08 -10.39
C ILE A 266 8.90 9.97 -9.28
N ILE A 267 8.01 10.59 -8.50
CA ILE A 267 8.42 11.47 -7.38
C ILE A 267 9.43 10.76 -6.46
N ALA A 268 9.18 9.50 -6.10
CA ALA A 268 10.05 8.76 -5.20
C ALA A 268 11.48 8.55 -5.74
N THR A 269 11.63 8.24 -7.04
CA THR A 269 12.95 8.07 -7.66
C THR A 269 13.68 9.40 -7.83
N TYR A 270 12.94 10.47 -8.10
CA TYR A 270 13.49 11.81 -8.17
C TYR A 270 13.99 12.31 -6.80
N VAL A 271 13.21 12.09 -5.74
CA VAL A 271 13.61 12.39 -4.35
C VAL A 271 14.90 11.66 -3.98
N TYR A 272 15.01 10.40 -4.32
CA TYR A 272 16.23 9.62 -4.07
C TYR A 272 17.45 10.21 -4.79
N LYS A 273 17.33 10.48 -6.10
CA LYS A 273 18.42 11.05 -6.88
C LYS A 273 18.86 12.40 -6.32
N LYS A 274 17.92 13.31 -6.06
CA LYS A 274 18.22 14.65 -5.54
C LYS A 274 18.71 14.64 -4.10
N GLY A 275 18.13 13.81 -3.24
CA GLY A 275 18.44 13.77 -1.83
C GLY A 275 19.71 13.02 -1.48
N LEU A 276 19.86 11.79 -2.00
CA LEU A 276 21.01 10.94 -1.67
C LEU A 276 22.17 11.09 -2.65
N LEU A 277 21.89 11.12 -3.97
CA LEU A 277 22.98 11.18 -4.95
C LEU A 277 23.53 12.60 -5.12
N ASP A 278 22.65 13.60 -5.19
CA ASP A 278 23.06 15.02 -5.35
C ASP A 278 23.30 15.71 -3.99
N GLY A 279 22.94 15.08 -2.85
CA GLY A 279 23.14 15.63 -1.50
C GLY A 279 22.19 16.79 -1.12
N ASP A 280 21.15 17.06 -1.91
CA ASP A 280 20.16 18.12 -1.62
C ASP A 280 19.07 17.63 -0.66
N HIS A 281 19.46 17.43 0.60
CA HIS A 281 18.56 16.89 1.62
C HIS A 281 17.36 17.80 1.91
N SER A 282 17.52 19.11 1.83
CA SER A 282 16.43 20.07 2.06
C SER A 282 15.34 19.96 1.03
N PHE A 283 15.74 19.95 -0.23
CA PHE A 283 14.81 19.81 -1.35
C PHE A 283 14.10 18.46 -1.33
N SER A 284 14.82 17.35 -1.16
CA SER A 284 14.23 16.02 -1.13
C SER A 284 13.28 15.81 0.04
N THR A 285 13.59 16.38 1.23
CA THR A 285 12.69 16.36 2.39
C THR A 285 11.41 17.15 2.11
N ALA A 286 11.51 18.32 1.45
CA ALA A 286 10.34 19.11 1.07
C ALA A 286 9.44 18.36 0.07
N VAL A 287 10.02 17.69 -0.93
CA VAL A 287 9.27 16.88 -1.91
C VAL A 287 8.63 15.65 -1.24
N GLY A 288 9.33 14.98 -0.33
CA GLY A 288 8.80 13.88 0.47
C GLY A 288 7.64 14.31 1.36
N LEU A 289 7.75 15.48 2.00
CA LEU A 289 6.67 16.04 2.81
C LEU A 289 5.45 16.42 1.97
N PHE A 290 5.65 17.04 0.80
CA PHE A 290 4.60 17.31 -0.17
C PHE A 290 3.85 16.02 -0.54
N ASN A 291 4.57 14.96 -0.88
CA ASN A 291 4.00 13.66 -1.23
C ASN A 291 3.16 13.09 -0.06
N THR A 292 3.66 13.20 1.18
CA THR A 292 2.96 12.75 2.38
C THR A 292 1.66 13.52 2.62
N VAL A 293 1.69 14.86 2.45
CA VAL A 293 0.49 15.70 2.60
C VAL A 293 -0.58 15.32 1.57
N ILE A 294 -0.19 15.11 0.30
CA ILE A 294 -1.12 14.63 -0.73
C ILE A 294 -1.73 13.28 -0.36
N ASN A 295 -0.93 12.32 0.13
CA ASN A 295 -1.45 11.02 0.58
C ASN A 295 -2.47 11.16 1.72
N VAL A 296 -2.21 12.02 2.70
CA VAL A 296 -3.16 12.25 3.81
C VAL A 296 -4.47 12.85 3.30
N ILE A 297 -4.39 13.83 2.40
CA ILE A 297 -5.58 14.44 1.78
C ILE A 297 -6.38 13.39 1.01
N LEU A 298 -5.71 12.57 0.20
CA LEU A 298 -6.35 11.51 -0.57
C LEU A 298 -6.95 10.43 0.32
N LEU A 299 -6.27 10.02 1.38
CA LEU A 299 -6.81 9.06 2.36
C LEU A 299 -8.11 9.57 2.97
N ILE A 300 -8.12 10.83 3.43
CA ILE A 300 -9.32 11.44 4.02
C ILE A 300 -10.44 11.55 2.98
N ALA A 301 -10.12 11.96 1.75
CA ALA A 301 -11.11 12.10 0.68
C ALA A 301 -11.71 10.74 0.31
N VAL A 302 -10.88 9.73 0.07
CA VAL A 302 -11.33 8.37 -0.27
C VAL A 302 -12.15 7.78 0.87
N ASN A 303 -11.70 7.90 2.13
CA ASN A 303 -12.44 7.42 3.28
C ASN A 303 -13.83 8.06 3.38
N LYS A 304 -13.94 9.38 3.19
CA LYS A 304 -15.24 10.08 3.19
C LYS A 304 -16.17 9.61 2.07
N VAL A 305 -15.64 9.40 0.87
CA VAL A 305 -16.42 8.92 -0.28
C VAL A 305 -16.92 7.50 -0.01
N VAL A 306 -16.05 6.61 0.43
CA VAL A 306 -16.40 5.21 0.71
C VAL A 306 -17.38 5.10 1.89
N ALA A 307 -17.16 5.85 2.95
CA ALA A 307 -18.10 5.90 4.08
C ALA A 307 -19.51 6.33 3.65
N LYS A 308 -19.61 7.32 2.73
CA LYS A 308 -20.91 7.73 2.19
C LYS A 308 -21.59 6.65 1.33
N MET A 309 -20.79 5.82 0.64
CA MET A 309 -21.30 4.73 -0.22
C MET A 309 -21.62 3.45 0.55
N ASN A 310 -21.09 3.29 1.76
CA ASN A 310 -21.19 2.07 2.57
C ASN A 310 -21.89 2.34 3.93
N ASP A 311 -23.01 3.05 3.91
CA ASP A 311 -23.88 3.32 5.06
C ASP A 311 -23.16 3.85 6.32
N GLY A 312 -22.13 4.67 6.13
CA GLY A 312 -21.34 5.25 7.20
C GLY A 312 -20.16 4.40 7.68
N GLN A 313 -19.94 3.24 7.11
CA GLN A 313 -18.78 2.40 7.43
C GLN A 313 -17.56 2.88 6.62
N GLY A 314 -16.71 3.71 7.24
CA GLY A 314 -15.38 4.08 6.82
C GLY A 314 -14.33 3.49 7.78
N LEU A 315 -13.07 3.95 7.67
CA LEU A 315 -12.00 3.68 8.66
C LEU A 315 -12.26 4.46 9.93
#